data_a28bd508ecd216b59ac42b781c0ca1cd
#
_entry.id   a28bd508ecd216b59ac42b781c0ca1cd
#
_cell.length_a   1.000
_cell.length_b   1.000
_cell.length_c   1.000
_cell.angle_alpha   90.00
_cell.angle_beta   90.00
_cell.angle_gamma   90.00
#
_symmetry.space_group_name_H-M   'P 1'
#
loop_
_entity.id
_entity.type
_entity.pdbx_description
1 polymer ?
#
loop_
_entity_poly.entity_id
_entity_poly.type
_entity_poly.pdbx_seq_one_letter_code
_entity_poly.pdbx_strand_id
1 'polypeptide(L)'
;MSLDLPHPIVLGRSGLPGSDGLIDLTDYDARQHGVSRRHCILERRDPYLVVIDLGSTNGTYLNGDRLAPQQAVPVSSGDRLILGTLHMMITFHERASHQ
;
A
#
# COMPACT_ATOMS: atom_id res chain seq x y z
N MET A 1 -9.66 -2.46 -2.68
CA MET A 1 -9.65 -1.27 -1.84
C MET A 1 -9.63 -0.04 -2.73
N SER A 2 -10.50 0.89 -2.47
CA SER A 2 -10.55 2.15 -3.22
C SER A 2 -10.14 3.28 -2.28
N LEU A 3 -9.16 4.08 -2.69
CA LEU A 3 -8.58 5.12 -1.84
C LEU A 3 -8.63 6.47 -2.55
N ASP A 4 -9.05 7.48 -1.82
CA ASP A 4 -8.87 8.87 -2.20
C ASP A 4 -7.85 9.45 -1.21
N LEU A 5 -6.65 9.75 -1.71
CA LEU A 5 -5.50 10.05 -0.84
C LEU A 5 -5.18 11.53 -0.82
N PRO A 6 -5.73 12.29 0.15
CA PRO A 6 -5.24 13.64 0.38
C PRO A 6 -3.87 13.67 1.05
N HIS A 7 -3.45 12.58 1.67
CA HIS A 7 -2.16 12.46 2.35
C HIS A 7 -1.70 11.00 2.31
N PRO A 8 -0.44 10.73 2.61
CA PRO A 8 0.10 9.38 2.58
C PRO A 8 -0.62 8.42 3.53
N ILE A 9 -0.78 7.18 3.10
CA ILE A 9 -1.42 6.14 3.90
C ILE A 9 -0.47 4.97 4.07
N VAL A 10 -0.22 4.59 5.32
CA VAL A 10 0.60 3.42 5.64
C VAL A 10 -0.29 2.19 5.71
N LEU A 11 0.14 1.11 5.05
CA LEU A 11 -0.49 -0.20 5.15
C LEU A 11 0.35 -1.06 6.08
N GLY A 12 -0.28 -1.72 7.02
CA GLY A 12 0.43 -2.58 7.96
C GLY A 12 -0.51 -3.22 8.97
N ARG A 13 0.09 -3.84 9.99
CA ARG A 13 -0.66 -4.54 11.03
C ARG A 13 -0.49 -3.89 12.41
N SER A 14 -0.45 -2.59 12.47
CA SER A 14 -0.32 -1.93 13.75
C SER A 14 -1.65 -1.96 14.49
N GLY A 15 -1.66 -2.49 15.68
CA GLY A 15 -2.83 -2.44 16.55
C GLY A 15 -2.86 -1.20 17.43
N LEU A 16 -2.07 -0.17 17.12
CA LEU A 16 -2.04 1.04 17.93
C LEU A 16 -3.19 1.97 17.55
N PRO A 17 -4.11 2.25 18.48
CA PRO A 17 -5.20 3.19 18.20
C PRO A 17 -4.65 4.59 17.92
N GLY A 18 -5.27 5.31 16.99
CA GLY A 18 -4.95 6.70 16.74
C GLY A 18 -3.73 6.94 15.86
N SER A 19 -3.23 5.92 15.17
CA SER A 19 -2.17 6.10 14.18
C SER A 19 -2.77 6.73 12.93
N ASP A 20 -2.61 8.03 12.77
CA ASP A 20 -3.12 8.74 11.60
C ASP A 20 -2.49 8.21 10.32
N GLY A 21 -3.33 8.01 9.31
CA GLY A 21 -2.88 7.55 8.01
C GLY A 21 -2.48 6.08 7.95
N LEU A 22 -2.79 5.31 8.99
CA LEU A 22 -2.55 3.87 8.97
C LEU A 22 -3.84 3.11 8.65
N ILE A 23 -3.77 2.22 7.68
CA ILE A 23 -4.80 1.21 7.48
C ILE A 23 -4.31 -0.06 8.15
N ASP A 24 -5.02 -0.49 9.20
CA ASP A 24 -4.67 -1.67 9.95
C ASP A 24 -5.24 -2.91 9.26
N LEU A 25 -4.37 -3.80 8.82
CA LEU A 25 -4.74 -5.00 8.09
C LEU A 25 -4.86 -6.22 9.00
N THR A 26 -4.87 -6.03 10.32
CA THR A 26 -4.94 -7.15 11.28
C THR A 26 -6.14 -8.04 11.04
N ASP A 27 -7.29 -7.48 10.68
CA ASP A 27 -8.53 -8.25 10.43
C ASP A 27 -8.43 -9.11 9.18
N TYR A 28 -7.38 -8.96 8.37
CA TYR A 28 -7.16 -9.75 7.15
C TYR A 28 -6.05 -10.79 7.36
N ASP A 29 -5.84 -11.24 8.60
CA ASP A 29 -4.79 -12.20 8.96
C ASP A 29 -3.39 -11.71 8.58
N ALA A 30 -3.16 -10.40 8.68
CA ALA A 30 -1.92 -9.78 8.25
C ALA A 30 -0.69 -10.42 8.91
N ARG A 31 -0.79 -10.77 10.19
CA ARG A 31 0.32 -11.39 10.91
C ARG A 31 0.69 -12.75 10.33
N GLN A 32 -0.32 -13.57 10.01
CA GLN A 32 -0.10 -14.89 9.42
C GLN A 32 0.46 -14.79 8.01
N HIS A 33 0.12 -13.74 7.29
CA HIS A 33 0.62 -13.47 5.95
C HIS A 33 1.98 -12.77 5.95
N GLY A 34 2.55 -12.52 7.11
CA GLY A 34 3.88 -11.91 7.20
C GLY A 34 3.90 -10.41 6.91
N VAL A 35 2.78 -9.72 7.15
CA VAL A 35 2.72 -8.27 6.98
C VAL A 35 3.42 -7.59 8.15
N SER A 36 4.33 -6.68 7.87
CA SER A 36 5.02 -5.88 8.87
C SER A 36 4.10 -4.82 9.48
N ARG A 37 4.46 -4.32 10.66
CA ARG A 37 3.67 -3.26 11.31
C ARG A 37 3.50 -2.04 10.43
N ARG A 38 4.58 -1.57 9.85
CA ARG A 38 4.60 -0.53 8.82
C ARG A 38 5.19 -1.15 7.57
N HIS A 39 4.33 -1.70 6.73
CA HIS A 39 4.80 -2.52 5.62
C HIS A 39 5.15 -1.70 4.39
N CYS A 40 4.22 -0.88 3.94
CA CYS A 40 4.43 0.01 2.81
C CYS A 40 3.57 1.26 2.95
N ILE A 41 3.84 2.25 2.14
CA ILE A 41 3.09 3.49 2.13
C ILE A 41 2.56 3.76 0.72
N LEU A 42 1.33 4.26 0.64
CA LEU A 42 0.75 4.76 -0.59
C LEU A 42 0.76 6.27 -0.51
N GLU A 43 1.29 6.91 -1.52
CA GLU A 43 1.47 8.35 -1.52
C GLU A 43 1.12 8.92 -2.89
N ARG A 44 0.39 10.03 -2.89
CA ARG A 44 0.09 10.72 -4.13
C ARG A 44 1.28 11.61 -4.49
N ARG A 45 1.80 11.40 -5.69
CA ARG A 45 2.79 12.28 -6.31
C ARG A 45 2.27 12.64 -7.69
N ASP A 46 1.44 13.68 -7.74
CA ASP A 46 0.71 14.04 -8.94
C ASP A 46 1.58 14.03 -10.19
N PRO A 47 1.11 13.44 -11.28
CA PRO A 47 -0.23 12.83 -11.45
C PRO A 47 -0.32 11.39 -10.99
N TYR A 48 0.70 10.87 -10.30
CA TYR A 48 0.81 9.44 -9.98
C TYR A 48 0.42 9.15 -8.53
N LEU A 49 -0.05 7.93 -8.32
CA LEU A 49 -0.04 7.29 -7.02
C LEU A 49 1.18 6.36 -6.99
N VAL A 50 1.94 6.40 -5.91
CA VAL A 50 3.12 5.54 -5.77
C VAL A 50 3.00 4.68 -4.52
N VAL A 51 3.69 3.54 -4.55
CA VAL A 51 3.86 2.67 -3.39
C VAL A 51 5.35 2.62 -3.04
N ILE A 52 5.65 2.63 -1.75
CA ILE A 52 7.02 2.56 -1.23
C ILE A 52 7.06 1.48 -0.16
N ASP A 53 7.89 0.45 -0.33
CA ASP A 53 8.14 -0.53 0.71
C ASP A 53 8.95 0.13 1.82
N LEU A 54 8.52 -0.01 3.06
CA LEU A 54 9.15 0.63 4.21
C LEU A 54 10.18 -0.27 4.90
N GLY A 55 10.83 -1.12 4.14
CA GLY A 55 11.79 -2.07 4.70
C GLY A 55 11.11 -3.27 5.33
N SER A 56 10.02 -3.72 4.74
CA SER A 56 9.26 -4.85 5.27
C SER A 56 10.09 -6.12 5.31
N THR A 57 9.80 -6.98 6.29
CA THR A 57 10.54 -8.24 6.47
C THR A 57 10.32 -9.19 5.29
N ASN A 58 9.08 -9.31 4.83
CA ASN A 58 8.73 -10.31 3.83
C ASN A 58 8.48 -9.73 2.44
N GLY A 59 8.65 -8.42 2.28
CA GLY A 59 8.60 -7.77 0.99
C GLY A 59 7.23 -7.28 0.57
N THR A 60 7.26 -6.32 -0.34
CA THR A 60 6.08 -5.80 -1.05
C THR A 60 6.26 -6.13 -2.52
N TYR A 61 5.22 -6.66 -3.14
CA TYR A 61 5.24 -7.06 -4.55
C TYR A 61 4.14 -6.32 -5.29
N LEU A 62 4.49 -5.74 -6.41
CA LEU A 62 3.54 -5.06 -7.30
C LEU A 62 3.45 -5.85 -8.60
N ASN A 63 2.27 -6.41 -8.87
CA ASN A 63 2.04 -7.25 -10.06
C ASN A 63 3.07 -8.37 -10.23
N GLY A 64 3.51 -8.95 -9.11
CA GLY A 64 4.47 -10.04 -9.09
C GLY A 64 5.93 -9.64 -8.97
N ASP A 65 6.24 -8.34 -9.08
CA ASP A 65 7.62 -7.86 -8.98
C ASP A 65 7.89 -7.33 -7.58
N ARG A 66 8.95 -7.83 -6.94
CA ARG A 66 9.34 -7.36 -5.62
C ARG A 66 9.92 -5.95 -5.72
N LEU A 67 9.43 -5.07 -4.85
CA LEU A 67 9.88 -3.69 -4.81
C LEU A 67 11.17 -3.56 -4.00
N ALA A 68 12.10 -2.74 -4.48
CA ALA A 68 13.25 -2.35 -3.68
C ALA A 68 12.78 -1.49 -2.51
N PRO A 69 13.34 -1.68 -1.30
CA PRO A 69 12.95 -0.86 -0.15
C PRO A 69 13.21 0.62 -0.40
N GLN A 70 12.32 1.46 0.09
CA GLN A 70 12.44 2.92 0.07
C GLN A 70 12.44 3.53 -1.34
N GLN A 71 12.02 2.78 -2.33
CA GLN A 71 11.92 3.28 -3.70
C GLN A 71 10.46 3.46 -4.09
N ALA A 72 10.10 4.65 -4.56
CA ALA A 72 8.75 4.94 -5.02
C ALA A 72 8.50 4.30 -6.39
N VAL A 73 7.39 3.58 -6.51
CA VAL A 73 7.00 2.90 -7.74
C VAL A 73 5.57 3.28 -8.09
N PRO A 74 5.31 3.74 -9.32
CA PRO A 74 3.94 4.12 -9.71
C PRO A 74 2.98 2.93 -9.67
N VAL A 75 1.76 3.21 -9.23
CA VAL A 75 0.67 2.25 -9.15
C VAL A 75 -0.46 2.69 -10.07
N SER A 76 -1.01 1.75 -10.82
CA SER A 76 -2.19 1.98 -11.64
C SER A 76 -3.41 1.32 -11.01
N SER A 77 -4.59 1.89 -11.24
CA SER A 77 -5.82 1.29 -10.73
C SER A 77 -6.00 -0.11 -11.29
N GLY A 78 -6.30 -1.05 -10.43
CA GLY A 78 -6.40 -2.46 -10.77
C GLY A 78 -5.13 -3.25 -10.53
N ASP A 79 -4.05 -2.60 -10.11
CA ASP A 79 -2.80 -3.30 -9.82
C ASP A 79 -2.96 -4.21 -8.61
N ARG A 80 -2.22 -5.33 -8.64
CA ARG A 80 -2.16 -6.26 -7.52
C ARG A 80 -0.98 -5.93 -6.63
N LEU A 81 -1.28 -5.78 -5.35
CA LEU A 81 -0.27 -5.54 -4.34
C LEU A 81 -0.24 -6.73 -3.39
N ILE A 82 0.95 -7.24 -3.12
CA ILE A 82 1.12 -8.36 -2.19
C ILE A 82 2.05 -7.88 -1.08
N LEU A 83 1.57 -7.95 0.16
CA LEU A 83 2.33 -7.61 1.35
C LEU A 83 2.67 -8.90 2.08
N GLY A 84 3.95 -9.33 2.00
CA GLY A 84 4.29 -10.67 2.41
C GLY A 84 3.58 -11.69 1.53
N THR A 85 2.54 -12.34 2.04
CA THR A 85 1.67 -13.22 1.24
C THR A 85 0.22 -12.76 1.21
N LEU A 86 -0.07 -11.57 1.73
CA LEU A 86 -1.43 -11.01 1.70
C LEU A 86 -1.66 -10.29 0.37
N HIS A 87 -2.61 -10.82 -0.40
CA HIS A 87 -2.95 -10.27 -1.71
C HIS A 87 -4.04 -9.23 -1.60
N MET A 88 -3.87 -8.13 -2.32
CA MET A 88 -4.91 -7.12 -2.45
C MET A 88 -4.86 -6.49 -3.83
N MET A 89 -5.97 -5.92 -4.24
CA MET A 89 -6.05 -5.14 -5.46
C MET A 89 -6.29 -3.69 -5.07
N ILE A 90 -5.55 -2.79 -5.67
CA ILE A 90 -5.72 -1.36 -5.44
C ILE A 90 -6.53 -0.77 -6.57
N THR A 91 -7.63 -0.12 -6.22
CA THR A 91 -8.42 0.63 -7.19
C THR A 91 -8.57 2.05 -6.70
N PHE A 92 -8.51 2.98 -7.61
CA PHE A 92 -8.73 4.38 -7.31
C PHE A 92 -9.34 5.06 -8.52
N HIS A 93 -10.02 6.17 -8.26
CA HIS A 93 -10.58 6.98 -9.33
C HIS A 93 -9.53 7.97 -9.78
N GLU A 94 -9.09 7.82 -11.01
CA GLU A 94 -8.31 8.88 -11.62
C GLU A 94 -9.25 10.05 -11.81
N ARG A 95 -8.85 11.21 -11.33
CA ARG A 95 -9.54 12.42 -11.74
C ARG A 95 -9.32 12.56 -13.23
N ALA A 96 -10.35 12.24 -14.00
CA ALA A 96 -10.37 12.56 -15.39
C ALA A 96 -10.15 14.06 -15.49
N SER A 97 -9.06 14.37 -15.95
CA SER A 97 -8.88 15.72 -16.35
C SER A 97 -9.80 15.97 -17.49
N HIS A 98 -10.53 15.87 -17.53
CA HIS A 98 -11.26 15.98 -18.35
C HIS A 98 -11.66 16.70 -18.68
N GLN A 99 -11.53 16.49 -18.84
CA GLN A 99 -11.79 16.78 -19.22
C GLN A 99 -11.97 17.12 -19.49
#